data_5278228815b287ab4a3eb34e070f74ed
#
_entry.id   5278228815b287ab4a3eb34e070f74ed
#
_cell.length_a   1.000
_cell.length_b   1.000
_cell.length_c   1.000
_cell.angle_alpha   90.00
_cell.angle_beta   90.00
_cell.angle_gamma   90.00
#
_symmetry.space_group_name_H-M   'P 1'
#
loop_
_entity.id
_entity.type
_entity.pdbx_description
1 polymer ?
#
loop_
_entity_poly.entity_id
_entity_poly.type
_entity_poly.pdbx_seq_one_letter_code
_entity_poly.pdbx_strand_id
1 'polypeptide(L)'
;MTKDQKNEVIELLKGKFSQYNNFYVTDTESLTVAQVGKLRHACFDKKVEMKVAKNTLIKKALESLDSEKYSGVYDSLHKVTALLFSENPKEPALILSSFRKANNGEKPELKAAFINGDIYTGDTSLKALTQIKTKNELIGEVIGLLQSPAKRVLAALLHHHEQKTGGAEATAE
;
A
#
# COMPACT_ATOMS: atom_id res chain seq x y z
N MET A 1 -7.37 28.41 -14.07
CA MET A 1 -6.50 27.46 -14.75
C MET A 1 -6.66 27.63 -16.26
N THR A 2 -5.61 28.00 -16.96
CA THR A 2 -5.61 28.15 -18.41
C THR A 2 -5.66 26.78 -19.12
N LYS A 3 -5.87 26.76 -20.44
CA LYS A 3 -5.90 25.52 -21.22
C LYS A 3 -4.54 24.80 -21.18
N ASP A 4 -3.45 25.57 -21.27
CA ASP A 4 -2.08 25.05 -21.25
C ASP A 4 -1.73 24.40 -19.90
N GLN A 5 -2.05 25.07 -18.80
CA GLN A 5 -1.89 24.50 -17.45
C GLN A 5 -2.64 23.19 -17.23
N LYS A 6 -3.82 23.04 -17.86
CA LYS A 6 -4.57 21.76 -17.78
C LYS A 6 -3.88 20.66 -18.55
N ASN A 7 -3.33 20.98 -19.72
CA ASN A 7 -2.60 20.02 -20.54
C ASN A 7 -1.30 19.58 -19.83
N GLU A 8 -0.54 20.52 -19.26
CA GLU A 8 0.65 20.21 -18.44
C GLU A 8 0.33 19.23 -17.30
N VAL A 9 -0.78 19.48 -16.57
CA VAL A 9 -1.18 18.56 -15.50
C VAL A 9 -1.57 17.18 -16.02
N ILE A 10 -2.24 17.11 -17.17
CA ILE A 10 -2.58 15.83 -17.80
C ILE A 10 -1.32 15.07 -18.21
N GLU A 11 -0.32 15.74 -18.81
CA GLU A 11 0.95 15.13 -19.20
C GLU A 11 1.75 14.65 -17.98
N LEU A 12 1.82 15.45 -16.93
CA LEU A 12 2.43 15.06 -15.66
C LEU A 12 1.75 13.81 -15.07
N LEU A 13 0.41 13.77 -15.07
CA LEU A 13 -0.33 12.61 -14.57
C LEU A 13 -0.09 11.37 -15.43
N LYS A 14 -0.08 11.51 -16.77
CA LYS A 14 0.25 10.39 -17.68
C LYS A 14 1.64 9.83 -17.38
N GLY A 15 2.64 10.70 -17.24
CA GLY A 15 3.99 10.28 -16.86
C GLY A 15 4.02 9.50 -15.55
N LYS A 16 3.25 9.96 -14.53
CA LYS A 16 3.15 9.27 -13.25
C LYS A 16 2.43 7.92 -13.34
N PHE A 17 1.32 7.84 -14.04
CA PHE A 17 0.61 6.57 -14.27
C PHE A 17 1.45 5.55 -15.08
N SER A 18 2.32 6.01 -15.96
CA SER A 18 3.25 5.14 -16.67
C SER A 18 4.44 4.71 -15.83
N GLN A 19 4.89 5.57 -14.91
CA GLN A 19 6.02 5.30 -14.00
C GLN A 19 5.65 4.31 -12.89
N TYR A 20 4.45 4.47 -12.31
CA TYR A 20 3.99 3.67 -11.16
C TYR A 20 2.89 2.70 -11.59
N ASN A 21 3.11 1.41 -11.35
CA ASN A 21 2.12 0.37 -11.62
C ASN A 21 0.98 0.34 -10.59
N ASN A 22 1.19 0.99 -9.44
CA ASN A 22 0.23 0.98 -8.34
C ASN A 22 -0.13 2.41 -7.94
N PHE A 23 -1.44 2.69 -7.87
CA PHE A 23 -1.93 3.96 -7.34
C PHE A 23 -3.21 3.77 -6.54
N TYR A 24 -3.42 4.67 -5.59
CA TYR A 24 -4.58 4.71 -4.73
C TYR A 24 -5.34 6.02 -4.95
N VAL A 25 -6.64 5.93 -4.96
CA VAL A 25 -7.58 7.05 -5.05
C VAL A 25 -8.23 7.23 -3.70
N THR A 26 -7.94 8.31 -3.00
CA THR A 26 -8.40 8.55 -1.62
C THR A 26 -9.21 9.83 -1.52
N ASP A 27 -10.11 9.86 -0.55
CA ASP A 27 -10.87 11.06 -0.18
C ASP A 27 -10.16 11.78 0.96
N THR A 28 -9.76 13.01 0.70
CA THR A 28 -9.15 13.90 1.70
C THR A 28 -10.09 15.02 2.15
N GLU A 29 -11.38 14.90 1.84
CA GLU A 29 -12.40 15.84 2.30
C GLU A 29 -12.49 15.83 3.84
N SER A 30 -12.72 16.98 4.45
CA SER A 30 -12.80 17.18 5.91
C SER A 30 -11.47 17.08 6.69
N LEU A 31 -10.33 16.87 6.04
CA LEU A 31 -9.04 16.94 6.72
C LEU A 31 -8.58 18.40 6.88
N THR A 32 -8.07 18.73 8.05
CA THR A 32 -7.45 20.03 8.29
C THR A 32 -6.13 20.17 7.53
N VAL A 33 -5.69 21.40 7.27
CA VAL A 33 -4.40 21.66 6.60
C VAL A 33 -3.24 20.98 7.32
N ALA A 34 -3.25 21.02 8.67
CA ALA A 34 -2.24 20.35 9.49
C ALA A 34 -2.24 18.82 9.30
N GLN A 35 -3.41 18.20 9.21
CA GLN A 35 -3.56 16.76 8.96
C GLN A 35 -3.08 16.38 7.56
N VAL A 36 -3.43 17.17 6.54
CA VAL A 36 -2.93 16.95 5.17
C VAL A 36 -1.41 17.10 5.11
N GLY A 37 -0.84 18.06 5.86
CA GLY A 37 0.61 18.19 6.00
C GLY A 37 1.27 16.94 6.60
N LYS A 38 0.73 16.44 7.71
CA LYS A 38 1.21 15.18 8.34
C LYS A 38 1.08 13.97 7.40
N LEU A 39 -0.01 13.87 6.64
CA LEU A 39 -0.21 12.80 5.66
C LEU A 39 0.86 12.87 4.55
N ARG A 40 1.16 14.06 4.03
CA ARG A 40 2.22 14.26 3.03
C ARG A 40 3.60 13.87 3.56
N HIS A 41 3.93 14.22 4.81
CA HIS A 41 5.18 13.80 5.44
C HIS A 41 5.26 12.28 5.55
N ALA A 42 4.21 11.63 6.05
CA ALA A 42 4.16 10.18 6.15
C ALA A 42 4.27 9.48 4.78
N CYS A 43 3.71 10.08 3.73
CA CYS A 43 3.88 9.59 2.36
C CYS A 43 5.32 9.75 1.89
N PHE A 44 5.94 10.90 2.13
CA PHE A 44 7.32 11.18 1.73
C PHE A 44 8.31 10.22 2.39
N ASP A 45 8.18 9.96 3.70
CA ASP A 45 9.03 9.06 4.46
C ASP A 45 9.04 7.63 3.89
N LYS A 46 7.92 7.22 3.30
CA LYS A 46 7.75 5.90 2.68
C LYS A 46 7.86 5.89 1.15
N LYS A 47 8.39 6.95 0.57
CA LYS A 47 8.56 7.09 -0.90
C LYS A 47 7.25 6.94 -1.68
N VAL A 48 6.14 7.35 -1.07
CA VAL A 48 4.82 7.42 -1.72
C VAL A 48 4.61 8.85 -2.18
N GLU A 49 4.31 9.05 -3.45
CA GLU A 49 4.05 10.38 -4.00
C GLU A 49 2.57 10.71 -3.91
N MET A 50 2.24 11.80 -3.20
CA MET A 50 0.86 12.28 -3.09
C MET A 50 0.61 13.45 -4.01
N LYS A 51 -0.38 13.33 -4.90
CA LYS A 51 -0.86 14.39 -5.81
C LYS A 51 -2.36 14.60 -5.65
N VAL A 52 -2.77 15.86 -5.59
CA VAL A 52 -4.19 16.23 -5.62
C VAL A 52 -4.49 16.89 -6.97
N ALA A 53 -5.45 16.34 -7.69
CA ALA A 53 -5.82 16.84 -8.99
C ALA A 53 -7.34 16.81 -9.19
N LYS A 54 -7.82 17.60 -10.13
CA LYS A 54 -9.24 17.62 -10.50
C LYS A 54 -9.64 16.32 -11.18
N ASN A 55 -10.76 15.70 -10.74
CA ASN A 55 -11.23 14.41 -11.24
C ASN A 55 -11.33 14.34 -12.77
N THR A 56 -11.80 15.43 -13.41
CA THR A 56 -11.89 15.49 -14.88
C THR A 56 -10.53 15.43 -15.58
N LEU A 57 -9.44 15.90 -14.94
CA LEU A 57 -8.09 15.82 -15.49
C LEU A 57 -7.52 14.41 -15.28
N ILE A 58 -7.79 13.81 -14.11
CA ILE A 58 -7.43 12.42 -13.81
C ILE A 58 -8.08 11.49 -14.83
N LYS A 59 -9.40 11.66 -15.05
CA LYS A 59 -10.16 10.86 -16.00
C LYS A 59 -9.57 10.96 -17.42
N LYS A 60 -9.30 12.17 -17.93
CA LYS A 60 -8.68 12.38 -19.23
C LYS A 60 -7.28 11.78 -19.35
N ALA A 61 -6.49 11.82 -18.27
CA ALA A 61 -5.17 11.21 -18.26
C ALA A 61 -5.27 9.67 -18.38
N LEU A 62 -6.18 9.04 -17.63
CA LEU A 62 -6.42 7.59 -17.66
C LEU A 62 -7.02 7.14 -19.01
N GLU A 63 -8.01 7.85 -19.54
CA GLU A 63 -8.62 7.59 -20.87
C GLU A 63 -7.60 7.63 -22.00
N SER A 64 -6.60 8.48 -21.89
CA SER A 64 -5.55 8.60 -22.91
C SER A 64 -4.48 7.51 -22.83
N LEU A 65 -4.38 6.76 -21.72
CA LEU A 65 -3.48 5.62 -21.56
C LEU A 65 -4.19 4.32 -21.97
N ASP A 66 -5.17 3.88 -21.20
CA ASP A 66 -5.93 2.65 -21.45
C ASP A 66 -7.33 2.77 -20.82
N SER A 67 -8.34 3.06 -21.64
CA SER A 67 -9.71 3.26 -21.14
C SER A 67 -10.32 2.01 -20.50
N GLU A 68 -10.01 0.83 -21.03
CA GLU A 68 -10.58 -0.44 -20.58
C GLU A 68 -10.03 -0.89 -19.22
N LYS A 69 -8.70 -0.76 -19.02
CA LYS A 69 -8.05 -1.16 -17.75
C LYS A 69 -8.50 -0.37 -16.54
N TYR A 70 -8.89 0.88 -16.75
CA TYR A 70 -9.23 1.80 -15.66
C TYR A 70 -10.75 2.04 -15.49
N SER A 71 -11.59 1.29 -16.20
CA SER A 71 -13.05 1.49 -16.20
C SER A 71 -13.66 1.51 -14.79
N GLY A 72 -13.27 0.58 -13.92
CA GLY A 72 -13.77 0.52 -12.55
C GLY A 72 -13.27 1.63 -11.60
N VAL A 73 -12.27 2.43 -12.01
CA VAL A 73 -11.80 3.58 -11.21
C VAL A 73 -12.66 4.81 -11.48
N TYR A 74 -13.27 4.93 -12.66
CA TYR A 74 -14.02 6.14 -13.04
C TYR A 74 -15.21 6.44 -12.13
N ASP A 75 -15.91 5.40 -11.69
CA ASP A 75 -17.06 5.54 -10.79
C ASP A 75 -16.66 6.07 -9.40
N SER A 76 -15.39 5.86 -9.03
CA SER A 76 -14.82 6.32 -7.76
C SER A 76 -14.30 7.77 -7.82
N LEU A 77 -14.24 8.40 -9.00
CA LEU A 77 -13.73 9.77 -9.19
C LEU A 77 -14.81 10.84 -8.92
N HIS A 78 -15.27 10.95 -7.69
CA HIS A 78 -16.19 11.96 -7.22
C HIS A 78 -15.61 12.72 -6.01
N LYS A 79 -16.16 13.91 -5.71
CA LYS A 79 -15.71 14.79 -4.62
C LYS A 79 -14.21 15.15 -4.69
N VAL A 80 -13.59 15.43 -3.54
CA VAL A 80 -12.15 15.70 -3.43
C VAL A 80 -11.39 14.39 -3.59
N THR A 81 -10.37 14.41 -4.44
CA THR A 81 -9.58 13.21 -4.75
C THR A 81 -8.10 13.49 -4.62
N ALA A 82 -7.43 12.69 -3.83
CA ALA A 82 -5.98 12.62 -3.76
C ALA A 82 -5.50 11.28 -4.33
N LEU A 83 -4.48 11.35 -5.16
CA LEU A 83 -3.79 10.20 -5.74
C LEU A 83 -2.53 9.92 -4.93
N LEU A 84 -2.31 8.67 -4.57
CA LEU A 84 -1.09 8.17 -3.95
C LEU A 84 -0.44 7.18 -4.91
N PHE A 85 0.78 7.49 -5.36
CA PHE A 85 1.56 6.64 -6.24
C PHE A 85 2.64 5.93 -5.45
N SER A 86 2.82 4.64 -5.67
CA SER A 86 3.84 3.84 -4.99
C SER A 86 4.34 2.69 -5.85
N GLU A 87 5.61 2.35 -5.69
CA GLU A 87 6.17 1.12 -6.24
C GLU A 87 5.68 -0.11 -5.46
N ASN A 88 5.58 0.02 -4.14
CA ASN A 88 5.10 -1.03 -3.26
C ASN A 88 3.59 -0.93 -3.05
N PRO A 89 2.81 -1.95 -3.42
CA PRO A 89 1.35 -1.90 -3.29
C PRO A 89 0.86 -1.77 -1.85
N LYS A 90 1.60 -2.27 -0.87
CA LYS A 90 1.21 -2.30 0.55
C LYS A 90 1.37 -0.96 1.27
N GLU A 91 2.37 -0.16 0.90
CA GLU A 91 2.75 1.04 1.67
C GLU A 91 1.65 2.10 1.78
N PRO A 92 0.94 2.49 0.70
CA PRO A 92 -0.13 3.46 0.82
C PRO A 92 -1.24 2.99 1.76
N ALA A 93 -1.60 1.70 1.73
CA ALA A 93 -2.61 1.13 2.63
C ALA A 93 -2.18 1.19 4.11
N LEU A 94 -0.91 0.92 4.40
CA LEU A 94 -0.34 1.06 5.74
C LEU A 94 -0.33 2.50 6.22
N ILE A 95 0.02 3.46 5.35
CA ILE A 95 0.00 4.90 5.68
C ILE A 95 -1.43 5.32 6.05
N LEU A 96 -2.42 4.98 5.22
CA LEU A 96 -3.82 5.31 5.48
C LEU A 96 -4.31 4.71 6.80
N SER A 97 -4.00 3.43 7.05
CA SER A 97 -4.39 2.73 8.27
C SER A 97 -3.72 3.34 9.52
N SER A 98 -2.42 3.62 9.48
CA SER A 98 -1.70 4.24 10.60
C SER A 98 -2.17 5.68 10.87
N PHE A 99 -2.43 6.44 9.81
CA PHE A 99 -2.93 7.81 9.91
C PHE A 99 -4.32 7.87 10.55
N ARG A 100 -5.23 6.96 10.17
CA ARG A 100 -6.56 6.84 10.79
C ARG A 100 -6.46 6.51 12.28
N LYS A 101 -5.60 5.57 12.65
CA LYS A 101 -5.36 5.22 14.06
C LYS A 101 -4.83 6.40 14.86
N ALA A 102 -3.90 7.17 14.29
CA ALA A 102 -3.30 8.33 14.97
C ALA A 102 -4.28 9.49 15.18
N ASN A 103 -5.27 9.66 14.29
CA ASN A 103 -6.24 10.75 14.36
C ASN A 103 -7.62 10.31 14.91
N ASN A 104 -7.77 9.05 15.32
CA ASN A 104 -9.05 8.45 15.76
C ASN A 104 -10.22 8.77 14.81
N GLY A 105 -9.93 8.78 13.51
CA GLY A 105 -10.87 9.15 12.45
C GLY A 105 -10.97 8.10 11.35
N GLU A 106 -12.07 8.11 10.61
CA GLU A 106 -12.29 7.22 9.46
C GLU A 106 -11.61 7.75 8.19
N LYS A 107 -11.23 9.03 8.16
CA LYS A 107 -10.61 9.67 7.00
C LYS A 107 -9.07 9.72 7.10
N PRO A 108 -8.37 9.65 5.97
CA PRO A 108 -8.82 9.62 4.57
C PRO A 108 -9.47 8.28 4.18
N GLU A 109 -10.57 8.33 3.41
CA GLU A 109 -11.30 7.16 2.93
C GLU A 109 -10.71 6.64 1.62
N LEU A 110 -10.63 5.31 1.47
CA LEU A 110 -10.20 4.69 0.23
C LEU A 110 -11.39 4.59 -0.73
N LYS A 111 -11.32 5.28 -1.87
CA LYS A 111 -12.31 5.18 -2.95
C LYS A 111 -12.02 4.00 -3.86
N ALA A 112 -10.82 3.94 -4.37
CA ALA A 112 -10.34 2.85 -5.21
C ALA A 112 -8.82 2.69 -5.09
N ALA A 113 -8.32 1.50 -5.38
CA ALA A 113 -6.92 1.23 -5.57
C ALA A 113 -6.73 0.40 -6.83
N PHE A 114 -5.72 0.74 -7.61
CA PHE A 114 -5.29 -0.01 -8.77
C PHE A 114 -3.92 -0.62 -8.47
N ILE A 115 -3.84 -1.94 -8.50
CA ILE A 115 -2.64 -2.69 -8.10
C ILE A 115 -2.38 -3.79 -9.11
N ASN A 116 -1.27 -3.70 -9.84
CA ASN A 116 -0.81 -4.72 -10.81
C ASN A 116 -1.87 -5.14 -11.86
N GLY A 117 -2.83 -4.28 -12.16
CA GLY A 117 -3.91 -4.56 -13.11
C GLY A 117 -5.28 -4.84 -12.46
N ASP A 118 -5.32 -5.10 -11.15
CA ASP A 118 -6.56 -5.33 -10.42
C ASP A 118 -7.09 -4.03 -9.79
N ILE A 119 -8.41 -3.89 -9.78
CA ILE A 119 -9.11 -2.73 -9.20
C ILE A 119 -9.82 -3.17 -7.92
N TYR A 120 -9.47 -2.51 -6.84
CA TYR A 120 -10.12 -2.66 -5.53
C TYR A 120 -10.94 -1.41 -5.23
N THR A 121 -12.24 -1.56 -5.08
CA THR A 121 -13.15 -0.45 -4.79
C THR A 121 -13.63 -0.49 -3.34
N GLY A 122 -13.79 0.71 -2.77
CA GLY A 122 -14.35 0.89 -1.45
C GLY A 122 -13.37 0.68 -0.30
N ASP A 123 -13.75 1.20 0.85
CA ASP A 123 -12.93 1.22 2.06
C ASP A 123 -12.78 -0.16 2.72
N THR A 124 -13.72 -1.07 2.48
CA THR A 124 -13.66 -2.46 2.97
C THR A 124 -12.42 -3.20 2.46
N SER A 125 -11.97 -2.86 1.24
CA SER A 125 -10.79 -3.44 0.62
C SER A 125 -9.48 -3.01 1.30
N LEU A 126 -9.47 -1.92 2.09
CA LEU A 126 -8.27 -1.43 2.75
C LEU A 126 -7.62 -2.49 3.66
N LYS A 127 -8.43 -3.29 4.37
CA LYS A 127 -7.92 -4.37 5.23
C LYS A 127 -7.20 -5.44 4.41
N ALA A 128 -7.77 -5.85 3.29
CA ALA A 128 -7.16 -6.81 2.38
C ALA A 128 -5.85 -6.24 1.79
N LEU A 129 -5.85 -4.96 1.41
CA LEU A 129 -4.67 -4.27 0.86
C LEU A 129 -3.52 -4.15 1.87
N THR A 130 -3.81 -3.99 3.16
CA THR A 130 -2.76 -4.01 4.20
C THR A 130 -2.13 -5.39 4.38
N GLN A 131 -2.82 -6.47 4.03
CA GLN A 131 -2.33 -7.85 4.13
C GLN A 131 -1.59 -8.33 2.88
N ILE A 132 -1.63 -7.59 1.77
CA ILE A 132 -0.89 -7.91 0.56
C ILE A 132 0.61 -8.00 0.91
N LYS A 133 1.22 -9.12 0.54
CA LYS A 133 2.65 -9.33 0.73
C LYS A 133 3.42 -8.69 -0.42
N THR A 134 4.52 -8.04 -0.10
CA THR A 134 5.44 -7.52 -1.12
C THR A 134 6.20 -8.67 -1.79
N LYS A 135 6.74 -8.44 -2.98
CA LYS A 135 7.54 -9.44 -3.70
C LYS A 135 8.66 -10.01 -2.83
N ASN A 136 9.36 -9.17 -2.07
CA ASN A 136 10.45 -9.59 -1.20
C ASN A 136 9.94 -10.40 0.00
N GLU A 137 8.80 -10.04 0.58
CA GLU A 137 8.15 -10.83 1.64
C GLU A 137 7.74 -12.21 1.13
N LEU A 138 7.19 -12.33 -0.08
CA LEU A 138 6.84 -13.62 -0.70
C LEU A 138 8.08 -14.49 -0.95
N ILE A 139 9.15 -13.91 -1.48
CA ILE A 139 10.42 -14.64 -1.69
C ILE A 139 10.98 -15.13 -0.35
N GLY A 140 10.98 -14.28 0.67
CA GLY A 140 11.43 -14.65 2.02
C GLY A 140 10.59 -15.78 2.62
N GLU A 141 9.27 -15.76 2.42
CA GLU A 141 8.37 -16.83 2.86
C GLU A 141 8.67 -18.17 2.17
N VAL A 142 8.84 -18.16 0.85
CA VAL A 142 9.20 -19.37 0.10
C VAL A 142 10.52 -19.95 0.58
N ILE A 143 11.55 -19.12 0.78
CA ILE A 143 12.84 -19.56 1.34
C ILE A 143 12.64 -20.15 2.76
N GLY A 144 11.84 -19.50 3.60
CA GLY A 144 11.51 -19.97 4.93
C GLY A 144 10.81 -21.34 4.93
N LEU A 145 9.84 -21.53 4.00
CA LEU A 145 9.16 -22.81 3.83
C LEU A 145 10.10 -23.93 3.37
N LEU A 146 11.00 -23.65 2.43
CA LEU A 146 12.00 -24.62 1.97
C LEU A 146 12.97 -25.03 3.08
N GLN A 147 13.33 -24.11 3.97
CA GLN A 147 14.22 -24.38 5.11
C GLN A 147 13.49 -24.98 6.33
N SER A 148 12.17 -24.91 6.38
CA SER A 148 11.34 -25.34 7.52
C SER A 148 11.59 -26.79 7.94
N PRO A 149 11.70 -27.78 7.05
CA PRO A 149 11.97 -29.17 7.46
C PRO A 149 13.31 -29.31 8.17
N ALA A 150 14.36 -28.70 7.61
CA ALA A 150 15.71 -28.74 8.21
C ALA A 150 15.75 -28.08 9.59
N LYS A 151 15.12 -26.90 9.72
CA LYS A 151 15.04 -26.18 11.00
C LYS A 151 14.27 -26.97 12.06
N ARG A 152 13.19 -27.70 11.69
CA ARG A 152 12.44 -28.54 12.62
C ARG A 152 13.27 -29.72 13.14
N VAL A 153 14.05 -30.37 12.26
CA VAL A 153 14.93 -31.47 12.66
C VAL A 153 16.03 -30.95 13.61
N LEU A 154 16.67 -29.83 13.26
CA LEU A 154 17.68 -29.22 14.12
C LEU A 154 17.12 -28.81 15.48
N ALA A 155 15.94 -28.18 15.52
CA ALA A 155 15.29 -27.83 16.77
C ALA A 155 14.95 -29.05 17.64
N ALA A 156 14.47 -30.13 17.02
CA ALA A 156 14.20 -31.38 17.74
C ALA A 156 15.47 -32.02 18.31
N LEU A 157 16.57 -31.99 17.55
CA LEU A 157 17.87 -32.50 18.01
C LEU A 157 18.43 -31.66 19.16
N LEU A 158 18.37 -30.33 19.07
CA LEU A 158 18.80 -29.43 20.12
C LEU A 158 17.99 -29.63 21.40
N HIS A 159 16.68 -29.69 21.29
CA HIS A 159 15.81 -29.93 22.43
C HIS A 159 16.08 -31.29 23.09
N HIS A 160 16.33 -32.34 22.32
CA HIS A 160 16.67 -33.64 22.83
C HIS A 160 18.06 -33.65 23.51
N HIS A 161 19.02 -32.85 22.97
CA HIS A 161 20.35 -32.69 23.58
C HIS A 161 20.24 -31.93 24.93
N GLU A 162 19.46 -30.85 24.98
CA GLU A 162 19.23 -30.10 26.23
C GLU A 162 18.57 -30.93 27.31
N GLN A 163 17.60 -31.80 26.95
CA GLN A 163 16.97 -32.72 27.90
C GLN A 163 17.96 -33.76 28.45
N LYS A 164 18.93 -34.22 27.64
CA LYS A 164 19.93 -35.18 28.11
C LYS A 164 20.99 -34.51 28.99
N THR A 165 21.43 -33.28 28.68
CA THR A 165 22.42 -32.56 29.46
C THR A 165 21.84 -31.97 30.76
N GLY A 166 20.59 -31.43 30.72
CA GLY A 166 19.90 -30.94 31.92
C GLY A 166 19.45 -32.06 32.89
N GLY A 167 19.34 -33.31 32.42
CA GLY A 167 19.07 -34.47 33.29
C GLY A 167 20.31 -35.06 33.95
N ALA A 168 21.54 -34.69 33.49
CA ALA A 168 22.77 -35.18 34.08
C ALA A 168 23.25 -34.39 35.32
N GLU A 169 22.79 -33.16 35.50
CA GLU A 169 23.08 -32.35 36.69
C GLU A 169 22.16 -32.62 37.91
N ALA A 170 21.03 -33.31 37.68
CA ALA A 170 20.06 -33.60 38.75
C ALA A 170 20.30 -34.96 39.48
N THR A 171 21.35 -35.71 39.12
CA THR A 171 21.68 -37.03 39.74
C THR A 171 23.02 -37.07 40.41
N ALA A 172 23.65 -35.91 40.73
CA ALA A 172 24.90 -35.81 41.46
C ALA A 172 24.73 -34.98 42.74
N GLU A 173 23.75 -35.32 43.61
CA GLU A 173 23.68 -34.98 45.04
C GLU A 173 23.26 -36.21 45.84
#